data_5b829d9be52a3975b1d49bb83592af6e
#
_entry.id   5b829d9be52a3975b1d49bb83592af6e
#
_cell.length_a   1.000
_cell.length_b   1.000
_cell.length_c   1.000
_cell.angle_alpha   90.00
_cell.angle_beta   90.00
_cell.angle_gamma   90.00
#
_symmetry.space_group_name_H-M   'P 1'
#
loop_
_entity.id
_entity.type
_entity.pdbx_description
1 polymer ?
#
loop_
_entity_poly.entity_id
_entity_poly.type
_entity_poly.pdbx_seq_one_letter_code
_entity_poly.pdbx_strand_id
1 'polypeptide(L)'
;MEELWAQYVAQHPDSDVIPHDVVSRIVDGATPIRAWREHLDLTQDEVARRLGISQPAYAQQETVSKPRKATREKIAAAFGIKADQLEL
;
A
#
# COMPACT_ATOMS: atom_id res chain seq x y z
N MET A 1 -23.85 12.79 -6.80
CA MET A 1 -22.73 11.86 -7.01
C MET A 1 -21.94 11.58 -5.75
N GLU A 2 -21.68 12.60 -4.95
CA GLU A 2 -20.98 12.41 -3.69
C GLU A 2 -21.73 11.47 -2.74
N GLU A 3 -23.05 11.53 -2.74
CA GLU A 3 -23.88 10.69 -1.90
C GLU A 3 -23.71 9.20 -2.23
N LEU A 4 -23.63 8.87 -3.52
CA LEU A 4 -23.45 7.49 -3.96
C LEU A 4 -22.09 6.95 -3.52
N TRP A 5 -21.05 7.78 -3.64
CA TRP A 5 -19.72 7.41 -3.20
C TRP A 5 -19.69 7.20 -1.68
N ALA A 6 -20.28 8.12 -0.94
CA ALA A 6 -20.35 8.03 0.52
C ALA A 6 -21.09 6.79 0.97
N GLN A 7 -22.19 6.43 0.29
CA GLN A 7 -22.93 5.20 0.58
C GLN A 7 -22.10 3.96 0.31
N TYR A 8 -21.37 3.95 -0.79
CA TYR A 8 -20.48 2.84 -1.11
C TYR A 8 -19.42 2.65 -0.02
N VAL A 9 -18.76 3.72 0.38
CA VAL A 9 -17.72 3.68 1.42
C VAL A 9 -18.31 3.22 2.75
N ALA A 10 -19.50 3.68 3.10
CA ALA A 10 -20.18 3.28 4.34
C ALA A 10 -20.54 1.80 4.36
N GLN A 11 -20.93 1.24 3.22
CA GLN A 11 -21.26 -0.18 3.10
C GLN A 11 -20.03 -1.08 3.00
N HIS A 12 -18.89 -0.53 2.59
CA HIS A 12 -17.66 -1.26 2.37
C HIS A 12 -16.49 -0.60 3.11
N PRO A 13 -16.58 -0.47 4.45
CA PRO A 13 -15.56 0.27 5.21
C PRO A 13 -14.17 -0.35 5.12
N ASP A 14 -14.11 -1.68 4.89
CA ASP A 14 -12.85 -2.42 4.74
C ASP A 14 -12.55 -2.74 3.28
N SER A 15 -13.28 -2.13 2.33
CA SER A 15 -13.13 -2.45 0.93
C SER A 15 -11.95 -1.72 0.31
N ASP A 16 -11.77 -1.93 -0.97
CA ASP A 16 -10.65 -1.53 -1.79
C ASP A 16 -10.55 -0.02 -2.04
N VAL A 17 -10.95 0.78 -1.04
CA VAL A 17 -10.81 2.24 -1.14
C VAL A 17 -9.34 2.60 -1.07
N ILE A 18 -8.86 3.20 -2.15
CA ILE A 18 -7.49 3.67 -2.23
C ILE A 18 -7.49 5.16 -1.93
N PRO A 19 -6.74 5.62 -0.91
CA PRO A 19 -6.66 7.05 -0.62
C PRO A 19 -6.18 7.83 -1.84
N HIS A 20 -6.76 9.01 -2.05
CA HIS A 20 -6.38 9.88 -3.17
C HIS A 20 -4.88 10.17 -3.17
N ASP A 21 -4.30 10.36 -1.99
CA ASP A 21 -2.87 10.61 -1.84
C ASP A 21 -2.02 9.46 -2.40
N VAL A 22 -2.44 8.21 -2.18
CA VAL A 22 -1.75 7.04 -2.73
C VAL A 22 -1.82 7.06 -4.26
N VAL A 23 -3.00 7.30 -4.81
CA VAL A 23 -3.18 7.38 -6.26
C VAL A 23 -2.31 8.47 -6.85
N SER A 24 -2.29 9.65 -6.24
CA SER A 24 -1.46 10.77 -6.70
C SER A 24 0.02 10.41 -6.74
N ARG A 25 0.51 9.72 -5.72
CA ARG A 25 1.91 9.31 -5.66
C ARG A 25 2.25 8.32 -6.77
N ILE A 26 1.32 7.40 -7.08
CA ILE A 26 1.51 6.43 -8.17
C ILE A 26 1.54 7.13 -9.52
N VAL A 27 0.65 8.09 -9.73
CA VAL A 27 0.63 8.90 -10.95
C VAL A 27 1.95 9.65 -11.12
N ASP A 28 2.55 10.10 -10.02
CA ASP A 28 3.84 10.79 -10.03
C ASP A 28 5.04 9.84 -10.18
N GLY A 29 4.80 8.55 -10.30
CA GLY A 29 5.84 7.57 -10.60
C GLY A 29 6.21 6.61 -9.47
N ALA A 30 5.60 6.71 -8.31
CA ALA A 30 5.88 5.80 -7.21
C ALA A 30 5.26 4.42 -7.48
N THR A 31 5.91 3.37 -6.99
CA THR A 31 5.28 2.04 -6.98
C THR A 31 4.14 2.03 -5.97
N PRO A 32 3.17 1.12 -6.10
CA PRO A 32 2.10 1.00 -5.11
C PRO A 32 2.61 0.81 -3.68
N ILE A 33 3.63 -0.01 -3.51
CA ILE A 33 4.22 -0.26 -2.19
C ILE A 33 4.79 1.03 -1.60
N ARG A 34 5.59 1.75 -2.37
CA ARG A 34 6.17 3.01 -1.93
C ARG A 34 5.10 4.06 -1.63
N ALA A 35 4.08 4.16 -2.50
CA ALA A 35 3.00 5.11 -2.33
C ALA A 35 2.26 4.88 -0.99
N TRP A 36 1.94 3.63 -0.70
CA TRP A 36 1.29 3.27 0.56
C TRP A 36 2.19 3.56 1.77
N ARG A 37 3.48 3.20 1.68
CA ARG A 37 4.40 3.45 2.78
C ARG A 37 4.48 4.95 3.10
N GLU A 38 4.63 5.77 2.09
CA GLU A 38 4.70 7.23 2.27
C GLU A 38 3.40 7.81 2.80
N HIS A 39 2.27 7.30 2.33
CA HIS A 39 0.95 7.70 2.82
C HIS A 39 0.80 7.40 4.32
N LEU A 40 1.34 6.29 4.78
CA LEU A 40 1.26 5.87 6.18
C LEU A 40 2.35 6.49 7.05
N ASP A 41 3.20 7.35 6.49
CA ASP A 41 4.32 7.98 7.18
C ASP A 41 5.30 6.97 7.79
N LEU A 42 5.49 5.84 7.12
CA LEU A 42 6.43 4.82 7.56
C LEU A 42 7.75 4.97 6.85
N THR A 43 8.85 4.74 7.58
CA THR A 43 10.18 4.68 6.98
C THR A 43 10.42 3.28 6.41
N GLN A 44 11.37 3.15 5.50
CA GLN A 44 11.78 1.85 4.98
C GLN A 44 12.28 0.94 6.11
N ASP A 45 13.01 1.51 7.06
CA ASP A 45 13.54 0.76 8.20
C ASP A 45 12.40 0.20 9.08
N GLU A 46 11.36 0.99 9.33
CA GLU A 46 10.22 0.52 10.11
C GLU A 46 9.51 -0.64 9.45
N VAL A 47 9.29 -0.56 8.13
CA VAL A 47 8.64 -1.64 7.39
C VAL A 47 9.53 -2.88 7.36
N ALA A 48 10.82 -2.71 7.14
CA ALA A 48 11.77 -3.81 7.16
C ALA A 48 11.74 -4.56 8.50
N ARG A 49 11.68 -3.82 9.61
CA ARG A 49 11.57 -4.43 10.95
C ARG A 49 10.29 -5.24 11.10
N ARG A 50 9.17 -4.72 10.62
CA ARG A 50 7.88 -5.42 10.67
C ARG A 50 7.91 -6.71 9.85
N LEU A 51 8.66 -6.71 8.75
CA LEU A 51 8.82 -7.86 7.88
C LEU A 51 9.92 -8.81 8.34
N GLY A 52 10.76 -8.41 9.28
CA GLY A 52 11.87 -9.22 9.74
C GLY A 52 13.00 -9.33 8.73
N ILE A 53 13.20 -8.31 7.88
CA ILE A 53 14.25 -8.29 6.86
C ILE A 53 15.08 -7.00 7.02
N SER A 54 16.21 -6.95 6.31
CA SER A 54 17.05 -5.76 6.33
C SER A 54 16.40 -4.60 5.55
N GLN A 55 16.76 -3.38 5.87
CA GLN A 55 16.27 -2.21 5.17
C GLN A 55 16.65 -2.24 3.67
N PRO A 56 17.88 -2.58 3.27
CA PRO A 56 18.21 -2.69 1.85
C PRO A 56 17.39 -3.75 1.11
N ALA A 57 17.07 -4.88 1.76
CA ALA A 57 16.23 -5.91 1.15
C ALA A 57 14.82 -5.38 0.92
N TYR A 58 14.26 -4.68 1.90
CA TYR A 58 12.93 -4.07 1.72
C TYR A 58 12.97 -2.99 0.64
N ALA A 59 14.02 -2.16 0.61
CA ALA A 59 14.14 -1.10 -0.40
C ALA A 59 14.08 -1.67 -1.82
N GLN A 60 14.66 -2.83 -2.06
CA GLN A 60 14.56 -3.50 -3.36
C GLN A 60 13.14 -3.96 -3.66
N GLN A 61 12.44 -4.50 -2.67
CA GLN A 61 11.04 -4.91 -2.84
C GLN A 61 10.15 -3.73 -3.17
N GLU A 62 10.43 -2.57 -2.59
CA GLU A 62 9.64 -1.36 -2.82
C GLU A 62 9.73 -0.85 -4.25
N THR A 63 10.78 -1.19 -4.99
CA THR A 63 10.94 -0.77 -6.38
C THR A 63 10.14 -1.62 -7.37
N VAL A 64 9.60 -2.75 -6.93
CA VAL A 64 8.86 -3.67 -7.81
C VAL A 64 7.43 -3.21 -7.97
N SER A 65 6.99 -2.96 -9.21
CA SER A 65 5.63 -2.49 -9.50
C SER A 65 4.58 -3.57 -9.28
N LYS A 66 4.93 -4.81 -9.59
CA LYS A 66 4.02 -5.96 -9.46
C LYS A 66 4.69 -7.07 -8.67
N PRO A 67 4.70 -6.97 -7.34
CA PRO A 67 5.31 -7.99 -6.50
C PRO A 67 4.53 -9.32 -6.59
N ARG A 68 5.21 -10.41 -6.27
CA ARG A 68 4.56 -11.72 -6.17
C ARG A 68 3.48 -11.68 -5.09
N LYS A 69 2.48 -12.53 -5.24
CA LYS A 69 1.35 -12.59 -4.31
C LYS A 69 1.81 -12.74 -2.86
N ALA A 70 2.73 -13.66 -2.58
CA ALA A 70 3.22 -13.87 -1.22
C ALA A 70 3.90 -12.63 -0.64
N THR A 71 4.72 -11.94 -1.44
CA THR A 71 5.38 -10.70 -1.03
C THR A 71 4.37 -9.60 -0.79
N ARG A 72 3.41 -9.46 -1.68
CA ARG A 72 2.34 -8.46 -1.57
C ARG A 72 1.52 -8.66 -0.30
N GLU A 73 1.17 -9.90 0.01
CA GLU A 73 0.41 -10.22 1.23
C GLU A 73 1.19 -9.86 2.49
N LYS A 74 2.48 -10.17 2.53
CA LYS A 74 3.34 -9.84 3.67
C LYS A 74 3.46 -8.34 3.87
N ILE A 75 3.68 -7.60 2.79
CA ILE A 75 3.82 -6.15 2.86
C ILE A 75 2.50 -5.51 3.26
N ALA A 76 1.38 -5.97 2.70
CA ALA A 76 0.05 -5.48 3.08
C ALA A 76 -0.20 -5.70 4.57
N ALA A 77 0.15 -6.86 5.10
CA ALA A 77 0.01 -7.13 6.52
C ALA A 77 0.87 -6.18 7.37
N ALA A 78 2.09 -5.90 6.92
CA ALA A 78 2.98 -4.95 7.61
C ALA A 78 2.41 -3.52 7.60
N PHE A 79 1.67 -3.16 6.58
CA PHE A 79 1.01 -1.85 6.46
C PHE A 79 -0.34 -1.80 7.17
N GLY A 80 -0.91 -2.93 7.53
CA GLY A 80 -2.26 -3.00 8.10
C GLY A 80 -3.36 -2.81 7.07
N ILE A 81 -3.10 -3.14 5.81
CA ILE A 81 -4.06 -3.04 4.70
C ILE A 81 -4.27 -4.41 4.06
N LYS A 82 -5.20 -4.48 3.12
CA LYS A 82 -5.45 -5.71 2.35
C LYS A 82 -4.51 -5.79 1.15
N ALA A 83 -4.12 -7.01 0.79
CA ALA A 83 -3.25 -7.24 -0.37
C ALA A 83 -3.83 -6.63 -1.66
N ASP A 84 -5.16 -6.68 -1.83
CA ASP A 84 -5.84 -6.12 -3.00
C ASP A 84 -5.59 -4.62 -3.16
N GLN A 85 -5.37 -3.91 -2.07
CA GLN A 85 -5.11 -2.47 -2.10
C GLN A 85 -3.72 -2.14 -2.67
N LEU A 86 -2.85 -3.15 -2.79
CA LEU A 86 -1.55 -3.01 -3.46
C LEU A 86 -1.60 -3.39 -4.94
N GLU A 87 -2.72 -3.91 -5.43
CA GLU A 87 -2.92 -4.28 -6.83
C GLU A 87 -3.46 -3.08 -7.62
N LEU A 88 -2.58 -2.14 -7.95
CA LEU A 88 -2.98 -0.91 -8.65
C LEU A 88 -2.42 -0.83 -10.06
#